data_4a41487dce8adf081a764cf3321e5a14
#
_entry.id   4a41487dce8adf081a764cf3321e5a14
#
_cell.length_a   1.000
_cell.length_b   1.000
_cell.length_c   1.000
_cell.angle_alpha   90.00
_cell.angle_beta   90.00
_cell.angle_gamma   90.00
#
_symmetry.space_group_name_H-M   'P 1'
#
loop_
_entity.id
_entity.type
_entity.pdbx_description
1 polymer ?
#
loop_
_entity_poly.entity_id
_entity_poly.type
_entity_poly.pdbx_seq_one_letter_code
_entity_poly.pdbx_strand_id
1 'polypeptide(L)'
;MERENAPQENILDNYDLYRRFILEEAELVLKGKKRYIQTNSIGSITKLFNLDQMIDLFYLEEEHEIVQELNELKKAIMVKHFLRDQISDI
;
A
#
# COMPACT_ATOMS: atom_id res chain seq x y z
N MET A 1 -10.86 -27.01 -24.39
CA MET A 1 -11.17 -27.26 -23.00
C MET A 1 -11.40 -26.01 -22.24
N GLU A 2 -12.48 -26.00 -21.58
CA GLU A 2 -12.86 -24.81 -20.83
C GLU A 2 -11.92 -24.51 -19.68
N ARG A 3 -11.34 -25.53 -19.10
CA ARG A 3 -10.44 -25.33 -17.99
C ARG A 3 -9.16 -24.62 -18.36
N GLU A 4 -8.72 -24.80 -19.58
CA GLU A 4 -7.48 -24.16 -20.01
C GLU A 4 -7.67 -22.66 -20.20
N ASN A 5 -8.86 -22.25 -20.61
CA ASN A 5 -9.13 -20.83 -20.76
C ASN A 5 -9.53 -20.18 -19.45
N ALA A 6 -10.19 -20.93 -18.58
CA ALA A 6 -10.66 -20.38 -17.32
C ALA A 6 -9.55 -19.81 -16.46
N PRO A 7 -8.39 -20.46 -16.30
CA PRO A 7 -7.32 -19.88 -15.48
C PRO A 7 -6.83 -18.54 -15.99
N GLN A 8 -6.73 -18.38 -17.30
CA GLN A 8 -6.30 -17.10 -17.86
C GLN A 8 -7.33 -16.01 -17.61
N GLU A 9 -8.58 -16.33 -17.80
CA GLU A 9 -9.65 -15.39 -17.55
C GLU A 9 -9.70 -15.01 -16.08
N ASN A 10 -9.51 -16.01 -15.21
CA ASN A 10 -9.51 -15.76 -13.79
C ASN A 10 -8.35 -14.87 -13.36
N ILE A 11 -7.19 -15.05 -13.99
CA ILE A 11 -6.03 -14.21 -13.67
C ILE A 11 -6.31 -12.77 -14.05
N LEU A 12 -6.89 -12.53 -15.22
CA LEU A 12 -7.22 -11.17 -15.63
C LEU A 12 -8.29 -10.55 -14.74
N ASP A 13 -9.32 -11.33 -14.42
CA ASP A 13 -10.36 -10.84 -13.53
C ASP A 13 -9.81 -10.55 -12.15
N ASN A 14 -8.94 -11.42 -11.66
CA ASN A 14 -8.32 -11.22 -10.35
C ASN A 14 -7.43 -9.99 -10.34
N TYR A 15 -6.74 -9.74 -11.45
CA TYR A 15 -5.91 -8.54 -11.52
C TYR A 15 -6.76 -7.27 -11.48
N ASP A 16 -7.88 -7.25 -12.20
CA ASP A 16 -8.77 -6.10 -12.17
C ASP A 16 -9.35 -5.86 -10.79
N LEU A 17 -9.76 -6.94 -10.12
CA LEU A 17 -10.28 -6.83 -8.77
C LEU A 17 -9.20 -6.36 -7.81
N TYR A 18 -8.01 -6.90 -7.94
CA TYR A 18 -6.89 -6.51 -7.11
C TYR A 18 -6.56 -5.03 -7.30
N ARG A 19 -6.49 -4.61 -8.55
CA ARG A 19 -6.20 -3.22 -8.88
C ARG A 19 -7.25 -2.29 -8.28
N ARG A 20 -8.52 -2.63 -8.43
CA ARG A 20 -9.61 -1.83 -7.90
C ARG A 20 -9.52 -1.74 -6.37
N PHE A 21 -9.23 -2.87 -5.73
CA PHE A 21 -9.09 -2.91 -4.29
C PHE A 21 -7.95 -2.00 -3.83
N ILE A 22 -6.81 -2.08 -4.50
CA ILE A 22 -5.65 -1.27 -4.14
C ILE A 22 -5.95 0.22 -4.36
N LEU A 23 -6.63 0.56 -5.43
CA LEU A 23 -6.98 1.95 -5.70
C LEU A 23 -7.90 2.51 -4.61
N GLU A 24 -8.88 1.74 -4.19
CA GLU A 24 -9.79 2.17 -3.14
C GLU A 24 -9.07 2.31 -1.81
N GLU A 25 -8.21 1.36 -1.49
CA GLU A 25 -7.43 1.41 -0.28
C GLU A 25 -6.53 2.64 -0.26
N ALA A 26 -5.85 2.90 -1.36
CA ALA A 26 -4.95 4.04 -1.47
C ALA A 26 -5.71 5.34 -1.30
N GLU A 27 -6.89 5.45 -1.87
CA GLU A 27 -7.70 6.65 -1.73
C GLU A 27 -8.05 6.92 -0.28
N LEU A 28 -8.47 5.88 0.44
CA LEU A 28 -8.80 6.02 1.85
C LEU A 28 -7.58 6.40 2.67
N VAL A 29 -6.45 5.78 2.39
CA VAL A 29 -5.22 6.06 3.12
C VAL A 29 -4.77 7.50 2.88
N LEU A 30 -4.80 7.96 1.64
CA LEU A 30 -4.34 9.30 1.30
C LEU A 30 -5.27 10.38 1.84
N LYS A 31 -6.55 10.09 1.97
CA LYS A 31 -7.48 11.03 2.57
C LYS A 31 -7.27 11.17 4.06
N GLY A 32 -6.82 10.10 4.74
CA GLY A 32 -6.64 10.11 6.17
C GLY A 32 -5.22 9.79 6.59
N LYS A 33 -4.24 10.43 5.98
CA LYS A 33 -2.82 10.14 6.24
C LYS A 33 -2.47 10.21 7.72
N LYS A 34 -2.86 11.29 8.37
CA LYS A 34 -2.52 11.50 9.77
C LYS A 34 -3.11 10.39 10.64
N ARG A 35 -4.36 10.05 10.38
CA ARG A 35 -5.02 9.00 11.12
C ARG A 35 -4.39 7.65 10.84
N TYR A 36 -4.01 7.40 9.60
CA TYR A 36 -3.38 6.16 9.21
C TYR A 36 -2.07 5.96 9.94
N ILE A 37 -1.28 7.02 10.08
CA ILE A 37 -0.02 6.96 10.81
C ILE A 37 -0.25 6.67 12.29
N GLN A 38 -1.26 7.27 12.88
CA GLN A 38 -1.48 7.22 14.32
C GLN A 38 -2.25 6.00 14.80
N THR A 39 -3.05 5.41 13.92
CA THR A 39 -3.92 4.30 14.29
C THR A 39 -3.12 3.03 14.50
N ASN A 40 -3.43 2.32 15.58
CA ASN A 40 -2.79 1.05 15.89
C ASN A 40 -3.67 -0.16 15.58
N SER A 41 -4.77 0.04 14.86
CA SER A 41 -5.67 -1.06 14.52
C SER A 41 -5.01 -2.10 13.64
N ILE A 42 -4.03 -1.68 12.86
CA ILE A 42 -3.24 -2.57 12.02
C ILE A 42 -1.78 -2.38 12.41
N GLY A 43 -1.04 -3.48 12.55
CA GLY A 43 0.36 -3.39 12.92
C GLY A 43 1.17 -2.58 11.92
N SER A 44 2.23 -1.95 12.41
CA SER A 44 3.06 -1.09 11.58
C SER A 44 3.68 -1.83 10.41
N ILE A 45 4.10 -3.08 10.64
CA ILE A 45 4.68 -3.90 9.58
C ILE A 45 3.65 -4.16 8.49
N THR A 46 2.42 -4.45 8.88
CA THR A 46 1.34 -4.69 7.92
C THR A 46 1.06 -3.43 7.11
N LYS A 47 1.07 -2.27 7.75
CA LYS A 47 0.88 -1.01 7.05
C LYS A 47 1.96 -0.79 6.00
N LEU A 48 3.22 -1.03 6.36
CA LEU A 48 4.32 -0.88 5.43
C LEU A 48 4.18 -1.83 4.25
N PHE A 49 3.76 -3.05 4.53
CA PHE A 49 3.55 -4.04 3.48
C PHE A 49 2.46 -3.59 2.52
N ASN A 50 1.35 -3.09 3.06
CA ASN A 50 0.25 -2.62 2.24
C ASN A 50 0.66 -1.42 1.39
N LEU A 51 1.42 -0.49 1.97
CA LEU A 51 1.92 0.66 1.24
C LEU A 51 2.86 0.25 0.11
N ASP A 52 3.70 -0.75 0.34
CA ASP A 52 4.57 -1.24 -0.71
C ASP A 52 3.77 -1.78 -1.89
N GLN A 53 2.69 -2.50 -1.62
CA GLN A 53 1.84 -3.00 -2.69
C GLN A 53 1.19 -1.87 -3.48
N MET A 54 0.75 -0.84 -2.79
CA MET A 54 0.19 0.33 -3.45
C MET A 54 1.24 1.04 -4.30
N ILE A 55 2.42 1.23 -3.75
CA ILE A 55 3.51 1.88 -4.46
C ILE A 55 3.87 1.12 -5.72
N ASP A 56 3.96 -0.20 -5.63
CA ASP A 56 4.29 -1.03 -6.79
C ASP A 56 3.26 -0.86 -7.90
N LEU A 57 1.98 -0.86 -7.54
CA LEU A 57 0.93 -0.73 -8.53
C LEU A 57 0.96 0.64 -9.19
N PHE A 58 1.03 1.69 -8.40
CA PHE A 58 1.03 3.05 -8.95
C PHE A 58 2.31 3.34 -9.72
N TYR A 59 3.41 2.74 -9.32
CA TYR A 59 4.64 2.86 -10.07
C TYR A 59 4.49 2.26 -11.48
N LEU A 60 3.87 1.09 -11.57
CA LEU A 60 3.63 0.45 -12.85
C LEU A 60 2.67 1.27 -13.72
N GLU A 61 1.76 2.00 -13.09
CA GLU A 61 0.81 2.83 -13.83
C GLU A 61 1.33 4.25 -14.04
N GLU A 62 2.57 4.50 -13.68
CA GLU A 62 3.24 5.79 -13.89
C GLU A 62 2.55 6.95 -13.18
N GLU A 63 1.90 6.67 -12.06
CA GLU A 63 1.29 7.69 -11.21
C GLU A 63 2.31 8.19 -10.20
N HIS A 64 3.27 8.98 -10.66
CA HIS A 64 4.44 9.34 -9.88
C HIS A 64 4.11 10.20 -8.66
N GLU A 65 3.13 11.07 -8.77
CA GLU A 65 2.76 11.92 -7.65
C GLU A 65 2.20 11.10 -6.50
N ILE A 66 1.38 10.10 -6.83
CA ILE A 66 0.80 9.22 -5.82
C ILE A 66 1.90 8.36 -5.20
N VAL A 67 2.82 7.86 -6.02
CA VAL A 67 3.96 7.09 -5.52
C VAL A 67 4.75 7.91 -4.51
N GLN A 68 5.00 9.18 -4.81
CA GLN A 68 5.72 10.06 -3.91
C GLN A 68 4.99 10.25 -2.59
N GLU A 69 3.68 10.49 -2.64
CA GLU A 69 2.89 10.65 -1.43
C GLU A 69 2.91 9.39 -0.57
N LEU A 70 2.79 8.23 -1.21
CA LEU A 70 2.80 6.96 -0.48
C LEU A 70 4.18 6.69 0.12
N ASN A 71 5.25 7.04 -0.58
CA ASN A 71 6.60 6.89 -0.05
C ASN A 71 6.82 7.79 1.16
N GLU A 72 6.31 9.01 1.12
CA GLU A 72 6.41 9.92 2.26
C GLU A 72 5.64 9.36 3.45
N LEU A 73 4.48 8.80 3.19
CA LEU A 73 3.68 8.19 4.24
C LEU A 73 4.40 7.00 4.85
N LYS A 74 4.98 6.15 4.01
CA LYS A 74 5.76 5.01 4.46
C LYS A 74 6.92 5.47 5.35
N LYS A 75 7.62 6.51 4.91
CA LYS A 75 8.73 7.06 5.68
C LYS A 75 8.27 7.57 7.04
N ALA A 76 7.14 8.26 7.07
CA ALA A 76 6.61 8.77 8.33
C ALA A 76 6.28 7.64 9.30
N ILE A 77 5.73 6.55 8.80
CA ILE A 77 5.43 5.39 9.64
C ILE A 77 6.72 4.76 10.16
N MET A 78 7.71 4.64 9.31
CA MET A 78 8.99 4.08 9.72
C MET A 78 9.64 4.92 10.81
N VAL A 79 9.64 6.23 10.64
CA VAL A 79 10.22 7.12 11.65
C VAL A 79 9.48 6.98 12.97
N LYS A 80 8.14 6.99 12.92
CA LYS A 80 7.36 6.97 14.15
C LYS A 80 7.48 5.64 14.89
N HIS A 81 7.45 4.51 14.18
CA HIS A 81 7.31 3.22 14.84
C HIS A 81 8.57 2.40 14.92
N PHE A 82 9.59 2.74 14.15
CA PHE A 82 10.81 1.95 14.12
C PHE A 82 12.05 2.76 14.44
N LEU A 83 12.24 3.88 13.74
CA LEU A 83 13.48 4.64 13.92
C LEU A 83 13.47 5.49 15.19
N ARG A 84 12.28 5.82 15.67
CA ARG A 84 12.16 6.62 16.87
C ARG A 84 12.77 5.93 18.09
N ASP A 85 12.57 4.63 18.19
CA ASP A 85 13.11 3.86 19.30
C ASP A 85 14.63 3.87 19.28
N GLN A 86 15.23 3.80 18.10
CA GLN A 86 16.68 3.84 17.97
C GLN A 86 17.23 5.20 18.37
N ILE A 87 16.51 6.24 18.01
CA ILE A 87 16.92 7.60 18.38
C ILE A 87 16.83 7.78 19.87
N SER A 88 15.82 7.20 20.51
CA SER A 88 15.62 7.33 21.94
C SER A 88 16.74 6.68 22.75
N ASP A 89 17.36 5.66 22.21
CA ASP A 89 18.43 4.95 22.89
C ASP A 89 19.74 5.72 22.88
N ILE A 90 19.85 6.70 22.06
CA ILE A 90 21.03 7.53 22.00
C ILE A 90 20.95 8.64 23.03
#